data_4aac16031b218da67a3914d3ce981c0a
#
_entry.id   4aac16031b218da67a3914d3ce981c0a
#
_cell.length_a   1.000
_cell.length_b   1.000
_cell.length_c   1.000
_cell.angle_alpha   90.00
_cell.angle_beta   90.00
_cell.angle_gamma   90.00
#
_symmetry.space_group_name_H-M   'P 1'
#
loop_
_entity.id
_entity.type
_entity.pdbx_description
1 polymer ?
#
loop_
_entity_poly.entity_id
_entity_poly.type
_entity_poly.pdbx_seq_one_letter_code
_entity_poly.pdbx_strand_id
1 'polypeptide(L)'
;MYQILLVEDDKSIREVIADYMDEKGKDTIRLTLAEDGRACEGALERQTFDLILLDVMLPDIDGFTLCRMIRKKDMVPIVFLTAKGSEEDILWGYGLGCDDYIVKPFSLATLYAKILAILRRTKQENKKETITCGAIRMDKQSCQVFVNEREVQLQNKQYEILRFLMEHKNIVWSRDALLNHIWGYDYIGVDRVVDNQIKKLRNALGEEGKR
;
A
#
# COMPACT_ATOMS: atom_id res chain seq x y z
N MET A 1 14.11 -2.24 12.97
CA MET A 1 13.68 -3.54 12.41
C MET A 1 12.25 -3.38 11.96
N TYR A 2 11.92 -3.73 10.72
CA TYR A 2 10.57 -3.62 10.17
C TYR A 2 9.72 -4.82 10.57
N GLN A 3 8.48 -4.59 10.97
CA GLN A 3 7.52 -5.63 11.30
C GLN A 3 6.66 -5.90 10.05
N ILE A 4 6.71 -7.10 9.50
CA ILE A 4 5.94 -7.50 8.33
C ILE A 4 4.99 -8.62 8.72
N LEU A 5 3.72 -8.51 8.30
CA LEU A 5 2.74 -9.58 8.42
C LEU A 5 2.60 -10.29 7.07
N LEU A 6 2.81 -11.60 7.04
CA LEU A 6 2.53 -12.46 5.88
C LEU A 6 1.27 -13.27 6.15
N VAL A 7 0.25 -13.06 5.32
CA VAL A 7 -1.03 -13.77 5.37
C VAL A 7 -1.12 -14.65 4.12
N GLU A 8 -0.97 -15.95 4.29
CA GLU A 8 -0.86 -16.94 3.21
C GLU A 8 -1.30 -18.30 3.77
N ASP A 9 -2.19 -19.01 3.11
CA ASP A 9 -2.69 -20.30 3.58
C ASP A 9 -1.78 -21.48 3.21
N ASP A 10 -1.03 -21.38 2.11
CA ASP A 10 -0.06 -22.41 1.71
C ASP A 10 1.18 -22.38 2.64
N LYS A 11 1.31 -23.43 3.44
CA LYS A 11 2.42 -23.59 4.38
C LYS A 11 3.78 -23.56 3.67
N SER A 12 3.90 -24.18 2.51
CA SER A 12 5.17 -24.25 1.78
C SER A 12 5.60 -22.85 1.27
N ILE A 13 4.65 -22.06 0.81
CA ILE A 13 4.91 -20.68 0.39
C ILE A 13 5.31 -19.82 1.60
N ARG A 14 4.60 -19.96 2.73
CA ARG A 14 4.96 -19.24 3.97
C ARG A 14 6.38 -19.55 4.43
N GLU A 15 6.75 -20.85 4.46
CA GLU A 15 8.08 -21.29 4.90
C GLU A 15 9.18 -20.77 3.97
N VAL A 16 9.01 -20.91 2.67
CA VAL A 16 10.00 -20.43 1.68
C VAL A 16 10.20 -18.91 1.75
N ILE A 17 9.13 -18.15 1.93
CA ILE A 17 9.23 -16.70 2.11
C ILE A 17 9.92 -16.38 3.45
N ALA A 18 9.55 -17.07 4.54
CA ALA A 18 10.13 -16.86 5.86
C ALA A 18 11.63 -17.13 5.86
N ASP A 19 12.06 -18.27 5.33
CA ASP A 19 13.47 -18.65 5.24
C ASP A 19 14.28 -17.62 4.45
N TYR A 20 13.73 -17.16 3.32
CA TYR A 20 14.40 -16.15 2.50
C TYR A 20 14.51 -14.80 3.22
N MET A 21 13.46 -14.38 3.92
CA MET A 21 13.46 -13.15 4.70
C MET A 21 14.42 -13.22 5.88
N ASP A 22 14.52 -14.38 6.54
CA ASP A 22 15.48 -14.60 7.63
C ASP A 22 16.93 -14.59 7.12
N GLU A 23 17.20 -15.17 5.96
CA GLU A 23 18.54 -15.16 5.36
C GLU A 23 18.97 -13.76 4.93
N LYS A 24 18.10 -13.02 4.21
CA LYS A 24 18.45 -11.73 3.61
C LYS A 24 18.14 -10.51 4.48
N GLY A 25 17.17 -10.64 5.36
CA GLY A 25 16.62 -9.53 6.15
C GLY A 25 16.86 -9.60 7.66
N LYS A 26 17.73 -10.52 8.15
CA LYS A 26 17.94 -10.89 9.56
C LYS A 26 18.00 -9.72 10.54
N ASP A 27 18.66 -8.63 10.16
CA ASP A 27 18.80 -7.43 11.00
C ASP A 27 17.82 -6.30 10.64
N THR A 28 17.01 -6.51 9.62
CA THR A 28 16.18 -5.45 9.02
C THR A 28 14.69 -5.76 9.10
N ILE A 29 14.30 -7.02 8.97
CA ILE A 29 12.91 -7.48 8.86
C ILE A 29 12.62 -8.50 9.96
N ARG A 30 11.45 -8.40 10.57
CA ARG A 30 10.84 -9.43 11.39
C ARG A 30 9.51 -9.82 10.78
N LEU A 31 9.37 -11.09 10.43
CA LEU A 31 8.16 -11.62 9.81
C LEU A 31 7.24 -12.23 10.87
N THR A 32 5.96 -11.89 10.82
CA THR A 32 4.87 -12.56 11.54
C THR A 32 4.04 -13.30 10.52
N LEU A 33 3.72 -14.57 10.80
CA LEU A 33 2.97 -15.43 9.89
C LEU A 33 1.51 -15.56 10.34
N ALA A 34 0.59 -15.50 9.41
CA ALA A 34 -0.81 -15.81 9.59
C ALA A 34 -1.26 -16.76 8.47
N GLU A 35 -2.01 -17.80 8.81
CA GLU A 35 -2.44 -18.81 7.84
C GLU A 35 -3.84 -18.56 7.28
N ASP A 36 -4.57 -17.61 7.86
CA ASP A 36 -5.92 -17.25 7.46
C ASP A 36 -6.25 -15.80 7.90
N GLY A 37 -7.44 -15.33 7.57
CA GLY A 37 -7.90 -14.00 7.93
C GLY A 37 -8.09 -13.80 9.42
N ARG A 38 -8.50 -14.81 10.18
CA ARG A 38 -8.65 -14.73 11.64
C ARG A 38 -7.31 -14.57 12.32
N ALA A 39 -6.29 -15.32 11.89
CA ALA A 39 -4.93 -15.17 12.38
C ALA A 39 -4.38 -13.78 12.04
N CYS A 40 -4.70 -13.23 10.87
CA CYS A 40 -4.38 -11.87 10.48
C CYS A 40 -5.00 -10.83 11.41
N GLU A 41 -6.32 -10.90 11.65
CA GLU A 41 -7.02 -9.99 12.58
C GLU A 41 -6.42 -10.05 13.99
N GLY A 42 -6.20 -11.26 14.50
CA GLY A 42 -5.58 -11.44 15.81
C GLY A 42 -4.14 -10.93 15.89
N ALA A 43 -3.38 -10.91 14.80
CA ALA A 43 -2.06 -10.30 14.74
C ALA A 43 -2.13 -8.77 14.77
N LEU A 44 -3.07 -8.18 14.00
CA LEU A 44 -3.30 -6.73 13.94
C LEU A 44 -3.81 -6.15 15.26
N GLU A 45 -4.51 -6.94 16.08
CA GLU A 45 -4.93 -6.52 17.42
C GLU A 45 -3.78 -6.47 18.42
N ARG A 46 -2.74 -7.28 18.23
CA ARG A 46 -1.61 -7.41 19.15
C ARG A 46 -0.46 -6.47 18.90
N GLN A 47 -0.23 -6.11 17.64
CA GLN A 47 0.89 -5.24 17.26
C GLN A 47 0.61 -4.51 15.94
N THR A 48 1.37 -3.43 15.71
CA THR A 48 1.38 -2.70 14.44
C THR A 48 2.41 -3.30 13.49
N PHE A 49 2.17 -3.17 12.19
CA PHE A 49 3.05 -3.64 11.13
C PHE A 49 3.46 -2.48 10.21
N ASP A 50 4.66 -2.61 9.64
CA ASP A 50 5.18 -1.66 8.64
C ASP A 50 4.73 -2.04 7.22
N LEU A 51 4.30 -3.29 6.99
CA LEU A 51 3.80 -3.82 5.72
C LEU A 51 3.04 -5.13 5.92
N ILE A 52 2.01 -5.36 5.11
CA ILE A 52 1.26 -6.61 5.05
C ILE A 52 1.43 -7.23 3.66
N LEU A 53 1.88 -8.48 3.61
CA LEU A 53 1.81 -9.34 2.43
C LEU A 53 0.54 -10.19 2.56
N LEU A 54 -0.36 -10.11 1.60
CA LEU A 54 -1.70 -10.67 1.72
C LEU A 54 -2.08 -11.51 0.51
N ASP A 55 -2.33 -12.79 0.69
CA ASP A 55 -2.99 -13.56 -0.36
C ASP A 55 -4.47 -13.17 -0.47
N VAL A 56 -4.94 -13.18 -1.69
CA VAL A 56 -6.36 -12.97 -2.00
C VAL A 56 -7.16 -14.25 -1.72
N MET A 57 -6.56 -15.42 -1.95
CA MET A 57 -7.24 -16.70 -1.88
C MET A 57 -7.06 -17.37 -0.50
N LEU A 58 -7.62 -16.77 0.55
CA LEU A 58 -7.60 -17.34 1.89
C LEU A 58 -8.84 -18.26 2.11
N PRO A 59 -8.73 -19.27 3.01
CA PRO A 59 -9.78 -20.27 3.19
C PRO A 59 -11.04 -19.76 3.90
N ASP A 60 -10.92 -18.72 4.72
CA ASP A 60 -11.98 -18.24 5.60
C ASP A 60 -12.57 -16.89 5.14
N ILE A 61 -11.78 -16.03 4.54
CA ILE A 61 -12.21 -14.72 4.04
C ILE A 61 -11.44 -14.35 2.77
N ASP A 62 -12.11 -13.79 1.78
CA ASP A 62 -11.44 -13.27 0.59
C ASP A 62 -10.50 -12.10 0.95
N GLY A 63 -9.25 -12.17 0.49
CA GLY A 63 -8.22 -11.19 0.82
C GLY A 63 -8.54 -9.76 0.37
N PHE A 64 -9.34 -9.58 -0.67
CA PHE A 64 -9.85 -8.26 -1.05
C PHE A 64 -10.79 -7.69 0.02
N THR A 65 -11.62 -8.55 0.60
CA THR A 65 -12.50 -8.16 1.71
C THR A 65 -11.69 -7.82 2.95
N LEU A 66 -10.69 -8.63 3.28
CA LEU A 66 -9.78 -8.38 4.39
C LEU A 66 -9.00 -7.06 4.21
N CYS A 67 -8.48 -6.80 3.01
CA CYS A 67 -7.85 -5.53 2.67
C CYS A 67 -8.79 -4.33 2.93
N ARG A 68 -10.05 -4.44 2.50
CA ARG A 68 -11.06 -3.40 2.74
C ARG A 68 -11.33 -3.17 4.23
N MET A 69 -11.32 -4.23 5.03
CA MET A 69 -11.49 -4.13 6.49
C MET A 69 -10.30 -3.43 7.14
N ILE A 70 -9.07 -3.81 6.76
CA ILE A 70 -7.85 -3.17 7.23
C ILE A 70 -7.85 -1.67 6.87
N ARG A 71 -8.19 -1.32 5.63
CA ARG A 71 -8.20 0.07 5.14
C ARG A 71 -9.20 0.99 5.83
N LYS A 72 -10.19 0.45 6.54
CA LYS A 72 -11.08 1.26 7.39
C LYS A 72 -10.41 1.76 8.67
N LYS A 73 -9.33 1.10 9.09
CA LYS A 73 -8.67 1.35 10.38
C LYS A 73 -7.22 1.80 10.24
N ASP A 74 -6.52 1.36 9.19
CA ASP A 74 -5.08 1.50 9.07
C ASP A 74 -4.64 1.79 7.62
N MET A 75 -3.59 2.61 7.50
CA MET A 75 -2.94 2.97 6.24
C MET A 75 -1.66 2.15 5.99
N VAL A 76 -1.44 1.08 6.77
CA VAL A 76 -0.29 0.19 6.59
C VAL A 76 -0.19 -0.28 5.13
N PRO A 77 0.99 -0.26 4.49
CA PRO A 77 1.16 -0.76 3.13
C PRO A 77 0.71 -2.22 2.99
N ILE A 78 -0.09 -2.50 1.96
CA ILE A 78 -0.56 -3.86 1.64
C ILE A 78 -0.09 -4.24 0.24
N VAL A 79 0.59 -5.37 0.14
CA VAL A 79 0.99 -6.00 -1.12
C VAL A 79 0.24 -7.31 -1.29
N PHE A 80 -0.51 -7.45 -2.36
CA PHE A 80 -1.14 -8.72 -2.66
C PHE A 80 -0.14 -9.71 -3.26
N LEU A 81 -0.18 -10.96 -2.76
CA LEU A 81 0.53 -12.11 -3.32
C LEU A 81 -0.51 -13.16 -3.71
N THR A 82 -0.82 -13.32 -5.00
CA THR A 82 -1.94 -14.17 -5.38
C THR A 82 -1.79 -14.81 -6.75
N ALA A 83 -2.51 -15.94 -6.97
CA ALA A 83 -2.63 -16.56 -8.28
C ALA A 83 -3.58 -15.82 -9.22
N LYS A 84 -4.42 -14.89 -8.71
CA LYS A 84 -5.29 -14.06 -9.54
C LYS A 84 -4.43 -13.03 -10.28
N GLY A 85 -4.36 -13.12 -11.59
CA GLY A 85 -3.48 -12.29 -12.42
C GLY A 85 -4.19 -11.64 -13.59
N SER A 86 -5.54 -11.63 -13.62
CA SER A 86 -6.26 -10.90 -14.65
C SER A 86 -6.11 -9.39 -14.48
N GLU A 87 -6.19 -8.65 -15.57
CA GLU A 87 -6.16 -7.18 -15.50
C GLU A 87 -7.26 -6.64 -14.57
N GLU A 88 -8.43 -7.26 -14.60
CA GLU A 88 -9.56 -6.89 -13.75
C GLU A 88 -9.27 -7.09 -12.27
N ASP A 89 -8.66 -8.22 -11.87
CA ASP A 89 -8.28 -8.51 -10.49
C ASP A 89 -7.24 -7.50 -9.98
N ILE A 90 -6.24 -7.20 -10.81
CA ILE A 90 -5.18 -6.23 -10.49
C ILE A 90 -5.78 -4.83 -10.31
N LEU A 91 -6.59 -4.37 -11.24
CA LEU A 91 -7.27 -3.08 -11.16
C LEU A 91 -8.21 -3.00 -9.94
N TRP A 92 -8.89 -4.10 -9.63
CA TRP A 92 -9.72 -4.20 -8.44
C TRP A 92 -8.91 -4.07 -7.15
N GLY A 93 -7.79 -4.79 -7.05
CA GLY A 93 -6.87 -4.72 -5.90
C GLY A 93 -6.38 -3.29 -5.64
N TYR A 94 -5.88 -2.60 -6.67
CA TYR A 94 -5.50 -1.19 -6.56
C TYR A 94 -6.70 -0.29 -6.24
N GLY A 95 -7.86 -0.64 -6.77
CA GLY A 95 -9.12 0.03 -6.47
C GLY A 95 -9.50 -0.03 -4.98
N LEU A 96 -9.10 -1.08 -4.28
CA LEU A 96 -9.30 -1.28 -2.85
C LEU A 96 -8.22 -0.58 -2.00
N GLY A 97 -7.13 -0.12 -2.60
CA GLY A 97 -6.06 0.61 -1.93
C GLY A 97 -4.86 -0.25 -1.55
N CYS A 98 -4.58 -1.34 -2.27
CA CYS A 98 -3.29 -2.00 -2.14
C CYS A 98 -2.18 -1.13 -2.73
N ASP A 99 -0.97 -1.34 -2.23
CA ASP A 99 0.21 -0.57 -2.63
C ASP A 99 0.94 -1.23 -3.81
N ASP A 100 0.92 -2.55 -3.87
CA ASP A 100 1.46 -3.33 -4.97
C ASP A 100 0.69 -4.65 -5.12
N TYR A 101 0.86 -5.30 -6.28
CA TYR A 101 0.20 -6.55 -6.64
C TYR A 101 1.22 -7.48 -7.30
N ILE A 102 1.41 -8.66 -6.74
CA ILE A 102 2.39 -9.64 -7.21
C ILE A 102 1.68 -10.94 -7.54
N VAL A 103 1.76 -11.35 -8.80
CA VAL A 103 1.13 -12.58 -9.30
C VAL A 103 2.05 -13.77 -9.06
N LYS A 104 1.52 -14.85 -8.51
CA LYS A 104 2.20 -16.15 -8.39
C LYS A 104 2.24 -16.86 -9.77
N PRO A 105 3.39 -17.49 -10.14
CA PRO A 105 4.64 -17.62 -9.38
C PRO A 105 5.53 -16.36 -9.49
N PHE A 106 6.26 -16.02 -8.42
CA PHE A 106 7.13 -14.87 -8.35
C PHE A 106 8.56 -15.22 -7.88
N SER A 107 9.50 -14.34 -8.16
CA SER A 107 10.86 -14.44 -7.65
C SER A 107 10.94 -13.88 -6.23
N LEU A 108 11.53 -14.62 -5.29
CA LEU A 108 11.75 -14.17 -3.91
C LEU A 108 12.65 -12.93 -3.86
N ALA A 109 13.64 -12.84 -4.74
CA ALA A 109 14.51 -11.67 -4.85
C ALA A 109 13.73 -10.42 -5.29
N THR A 110 12.82 -10.58 -6.25
CA THR A 110 11.93 -9.50 -6.70
C THR A 110 10.96 -9.07 -5.59
N LEU A 111 10.34 -10.03 -4.89
CA LEU A 111 9.48 -9.76 -3.74
C LEU A 111 10.23 -8.97 -2.67
N TYR A 112 11.43 -9.42 -2.29
CA TYR A 112 12.25 -8.76 -1.28
C TYR A 112 12.62 -7.32 -1.69
N ALA A 113 13.04 -7.12 -2.94
CA ALA A 113 13.37 -5.81 -3.46
C ALA A 113 12.17 -4.84 -3.41
N LYS A 114 10.97 -5.30 -3.80
CA LYS A 114 9.73 -4.52 -3.74
C LYS A 114 9.36 -4.16 -2.30
N ILE A 115 9.43 -5.12 -1.38
CA ILE A 115 9.21 -4.89 0.05
C ILE A 115 10.12 -3.78 0.57
N LEU A 116 11.43 -3.89 0.33
CA LEU A 116 12.38 -2.86 0.77
C LEU A 116 12.12 -1.50 0.15
N ALA A 117 11.72 -1.45 -1.12
CA ALA A 117 11.38 -0.20 -1.78
C ALA A 117 10.18 0.49 -1.13
N ILE A 118 9.12 -0.26 -0.81
CA ILE A 118 7.94 0.24 -0.11
C ILE A 118 8.31 0.73 1.30
N LEU A 119 9.00 -0.10 2.09
CA LEU A 119 9.39 0.23 3.46
C LEU A 119 10.32 1.46 3.55
N ARG A 120 11.22 1.65 2.59
CA ARG A 120 12.09 2.84 2.53
C ARG A 120 11.28 4.11 2.27
N ARG A 121 10.28 4.05 1.41
CA ARG A 121 9.39 5.18 1.14
C ARG A 121 8.65 5.59 2.41
N THR A 122 8.04 4.64 3.11
CA THR A 122 7.28 4.89 4.35
C THR A 122 8.15 5.51 5.46
N LYS A 123 9.44 5.13 5.59
CA LYS A 123 10.35 5.70 6.59
C LYS A 123 10.86 7.11 6.27
N GLN A 124 11.06 7.44 5.01
CA GLN A 124 11.49 8.80 4.62
C GLN A 124 10.41 9.85 4.90
N GLU A 125 9.17 9.42 5.07
CA GLU A 125 7.99 10.26 5.29
C GLU A 125 7.84 10.78 6.73
N ASN A 126 8.56 10.18 7.69
CA ASN A 126 8.47 10.52 9.12
C ASN A 126 9.25 11.80 9.54
N LYS A 127 9.61 12.69 8.62
CA LYS A 127 10.12 14.03 9.00
C LYS A 127 8.95 15.00 9.11
N LYS A 128 8.75 15.52 10.34
CA LYS A 128 7.77 16.52 10.74
C LYS A 128 7.66 17.67 9.74
N GLU A 129 6.63 17.68 8.91
CA GLU A 129 6.23 18.89 8.20
C GLU A 129 4.76 18.83 7.79
N THR A 130 4.04 19.89 8.11
CA THR A 130 2.70 20.11 7.58
C THR A 130 2.83 20.80 6.22
N ILE A 131 2.20 20.25 5.19
CA ILE A 131 2.11 20.89 3.88
C ILE A 131 0.73 21.52 3.73
N THR A 132 0.67 22.78 3.26
CA THR A 132 -0.59 23.45 3.00
C THR A 132 -0.66 23.93 1.55
N CYS A 133 -1.81 23.71 0.90
CA CYS A 133 -2.10 24.18 -0.44
C CYS A 133 -3.57 24.61 -0.54
N GLY A 134 -3.82 25.92 -0.57
CA GLY A 134 -5.18 26.44 -0.48
C GLY A 134 -5.88 25.99 0.79
N ALA A 135 -7.05 25.37 0.64
CA ALA A 135 -7.82 24.85 1.76
C ALA A 135 -7.39 23.41 2.20
N ILE A 136 -6.41 22.82 1.52
CA ILE A 136 -5.92 21.46 1.83
C ILE A 136 -4.71 21.59 2.76
N ARG A 137 -4.76 20.93 3.91
CA ARG A 137 -3.66 20.77 4.87
C ARG A 137 -3.36 19.29 5.07
N MET A 138 -2.11 18.94 4.95
CA MET A 138 -1.62 17.58 5.12
C MET A 138 -0.60 17.54 6.25
N ASP A 139 -0.81 16.68 7.23
CA ASP A 139 0.15 16.34 8.28
C ASP A 139 0.89 15.07 7.88
N LYS A 140 2.19 15.20 7.63
CA LYS A 140 3.02 14.07 7.20
C LYS A 140 3.29 13.07 8.31
N GLN A 141 3.25 13.50 9.57
CA GLN A 141 3.56 12.63 10.70
C GLN A 141 2.40 11.69 11.03
N SER A 142 1.17 12.23 11.02
CA SER A 142 -0.04 11.47 11.30
C SER A 142 -0.68 10.88 10.03
N CYS A 143 -0.13 11.17 8.84
CA CYS A 143 -0.72 10.84 7.54
C CYS A 143 -2.16 11.34 7.38
N GLN A 144 -2.52 12.43 8.07
CA GLN A 144 -3.87 13.00 8.04
C GLN A 144 -3.96 14.11 7.01
N VAL A 145 -5.11 14.18 6.35
CA VAL A 145 -5.45 15.23 5.38
C VAL A 145 -6.69 15.95 5.82
N PHE A 146 -6.66 17.27 5.74
CA PHE A 146 -7.77 18.15 6.08
C PHE A 146 -8.12 19.03 4.89
N VAL A 147 -9.41 19.19 4.63
CA VAL A 147 -9.95 20.14 3.65
C VAL A 147 -10.90 21.09 4.38
N ASN A 148 -10.62 22.39 4.38
CA ASN A 148 -11.36 23.38 5.17
C ASN A 148 -11.49 22.95 6.64
N GLU A 149 -10.38 22.52 7.25
CA GLU A 149 -10.26 22.02 8.65
C GLU A 149 -11.07 20.75 8.96
N ARG A 150 -11.69 20.11 7.98
CA ARG A 150 -12.38 18.82 8.14
C ARG A 150 -11.46 17.69 7.68
N GLU A 151 -11.29 16.69 8.52
CA GLU A 151 -10.50 15.51 8.18
C GLU A 151 -11.13 14.75 7.00
N VAL A 152 -10.29 14.38 6.03
CA VAL A 152 -10.66 13.59 4.86
C VAL A 152 -9.82 12.32 4.88
N GLN A 153 -10.50 11.17 4.91
CA GLN A 153 -9.83 9.88 4.85
C GLN A 153 -9.44 9.55 3.41
N LEU A 154 -8.15 9.35 3.19
CA LEU A 154 -7.59 8.92 1.92
C LEU A 154 -7.01 7.51 2.06
N GLN A 155 -7.06 6.75 0.97
CA GLN A 155 -6.28 5.52 0.84
C GLN A 155 -4.80 5.86 0.63
N ASN A 156 -3.89 4.92 0.95
CA ASN A 156 -2.45 5.16 0.91
C ASN A 156 -1.98 5.76 -0.43
N LYS A 157 -2.36 5.18 -1.56
CA LYS A 157 -1.97 5.71 -2.88
C LYS A 157 -2.57 7.07 -3.22
N GLN A 158 -3.76 7.37 -2.72
CA GLN A 158 -4.36 8.72 -2.85
C GLN A 158 -3.58 9.75 -2.03
N TYR A 159 -3.19 9.36 -0.81
CA TYR A 159 -2.35 10.18 0.05
C TYR A 159 -0.99 10.45 -0.60
N GLU A 160 -0.29 9.42 -1.11
CA GLU A 160 1.00 9.57 -1.80
C GLU A 160 0.90 10.48 -3.02
N ILE A 161 -0.14 10.30 -3.86
CA ILE A 161 -0.37 11.16 -5.03
C ILE A 161 -0.58 12.61 -4.58
N LEU A 162 -1.46 12.84 -3.59
CA LEU A 162 -1.75 14.19 -3.11
C LEU A 162 -0.49 14.85 -2.54
N ARG A 163 0.26 14.12 -1.71
CA ARG A 163 1.53 14.60 -1.16
C ARG A 163 2.50 14.99 -2.25
N PHE A 164 2.72 14.10 -3.22
CA PHE A 164 3.63 14.35 -4.34
C PHE A 164 3.23 15.61 -5.11
N LEU A 165 1.95 15.77 -5.43
CA LEU A 165 1.45 16.96 -6.13
C LEU A 165 1.57 18.22 -5.28
N MET A 166 1.32 18.16 -3.97
CA MET A 166 1.46 19.28 -3.06
C MET A 166 2.92 19.68 -2.81
N GLU A 167 3.86 18.74 -2.86
CA GLU A 167 5.30 19.02 -2.78
C GLU A 167 5.84 19.62 -4.08
N HIS A 168 5.23 19.32 -5.22
CA HIS A 168 5.65 19.78 -6.55
C HIS A 168 4.61 20.69 -7.20
N LYS A 169 4.21 21.75 -6.47
CA LYS A 169 3.21 22.73 -6.94
C LYS A 169 3.65 23.37 -8.26
N ASN A 170 2.66 23.69 -9.11
CA ASN A 170 2.85 24.34 -10.40
C ASN A 170 3.63 23.54 -11.45
N ILE A 171 3.79 22.24 -11.25
CA ILE A 171 4.39 21.33 -12.23
C ILE A 171 3.30 20.41 -12.76
N VAL A 172 3.21 20.31 -14.09
CA VAL A 172 2.33 19.34 -14.75
C VAL A 172 3.06 18.01 -14.90
N TRP A 173 2.47 16.96 -14.36
CA TRP A 173 3.02 15.62 -14.40
C TRP A 173 2.25 14.72 -15.38
N SER A 174 2.97 13.95 -16.20
CA SER A 174 2.35 12.93 -17.03
C SER A 174 1.88 11.73 -16.19
N ARG A 175 0.97 10.90 -16.76
CA ARG A 175 0.55 9.64 -16.13
C ARG A 175 1.73 8.74 -15.82
N ASP A 176 2.62 8.56 -16.81
CA ASP A 176 3.81 7.72 -16.68
C ASP A 176 4.75 8.23 -15.58
N ALA A 177 4.93 9.54 -15.48
CA ALA A 177 5.74 10.12 -14.42
C ALA A 177 5.13 9.88 -13.03
N LEU A 178 3.82 10.05 -12.86
CA LEU A 178 3.12 9.74 -11.62
C LEU A 178 3.18 8.24 -11.32
N LEU A 179 2.98 7.39 -12.33
CA LEU A 179 3.08 5.95 -12.19
C LEU A 179 4.46 5.55 -11.66
N ASN A 180 5.51 6.02 -12.31
CA ASN A 180 6.89 5.71 -11.93
C ASN A 180 7.25 6.22 -10.53
N HIS A 181 6.79 7.43 -10.15
CA HIS A 181 7.07 7.99 -8.83
C HIS A 181 6.31 7.29 -7.70
N ILE A 182 5.05 6.91 -7.92
CA ILE A 182 4.17 6.41 -6.87
C ILE A 182 4.19 4.88 -6.79
N TRP A 183 4.36 4.19 -7.92
CA TRP A 183 4.41 2.72 -7.96
C TRP A 183 5.80 2.15 -8.25
N GLY A 184 6.69 2.96 -8.83
CA GLY A 184 8.06 2.55 -9.18
C GLY A 184 8.22 2.16 -10.64
N TYR A 185 9.49 2.17 -11.12
CA TYR A 185 9.82 1.88 -12.52
C TYR A 185 9.53 0.42 -12.93
N ASP A 186 9.52 -0.51 -11.98
CA ASP A 186 9.27 -1.93 -12.22
C ASP A 186 7.79 -2.32 -12.09
N TYR A 187 6.90 -1.31 -12.12
CA TYR A 187 5.47 -1.56 -12.04
C TYR A 187 4.96 -2.21 -13.33
N ILE A 188 4.40 -3.43 -13.21
CA ILE A 188 3.89 -4.24 -14.33
C ILE A 188 2.35 -4.08 -14.48
N GLY A 189 1.78 -3.00 -13.98
CA GLY A 189 0.34 -2.76 -14.05
C GLY A 189 -0.07 -1.82 -15.18
N VAL A 190 -1.37 -1.58 -15.30
CA VAL A 190 -1.98 -0.78 -16.36
C VAL A 190 -2.01 0.70 -15.97
N ASP A 191 -1.72 1.60 -16.90
CA ASP A 191 -1.71 3.07 -16.71
C ASP A 191 -3.01 3.63 -16.12
N ARG A 192 -4.12 2.93 -16.35
CA ARG A 192 -5.45 3.27 -15.82
C ARG A 192 -5.54 3.31 -14.29
N VAL A 193 -4.56 2.71 -13.57
CA VAL A 193 -4.54 2.78 -12.10
C VAL A 193 -4.38 4.23 -11.63
N VAL A 194 -3.56 5.03 -12.30
CA VAL A 194 -3.36 6.45 -11.99
C VAL A 194 -4.67 7.22 -12.15
N ASP A 195 -5.35 7.07 -13.29
CA ASP A 195 -6.63 7.77 -13.56
C ASP A 195 -7.69 7.41 -12.49
N ASN A 196 -7.72 6.12 -12.10
CA ASN A 196 -8.66 5.63 -11.09
C ASN A 196 -8.39 6.25 -9.70
N GLN A 197 -7.12 6.31 -9.31
CA GLN A 197 -6.74 6.90 -8.01
C GLN A 197 -6.94 8.42 -8.02
N ILE A 198 -6.61 9.11 -9.10
CA ILE A 198 -6.89 10.55 -9.26
C ILE A 198 -8.40 10.84 -9.18
N LYS A 199 -9.24 10.03 -9.85
CA LYS A 199 -10.69 10.18 -9.78
C LYS A 199 -11.20 10.04 -8.35
N LYS A 200 -10.73 9.01 -7.62
CA LYS A 200 -11.10 8.78 -6.22
C LYS A 200 -10.60 9.90 -5.32
N LEU A 201 -9.37 10.35 -5.50
CA LEU A 201 -8.79 11.48 -4.76
C LEU A 201 -9.62 12.76 -4.96
N ARG A 202 -9.93 13.12 -6.20
CA ARG A 202 -10.78 14.28 -6.50
C ARG A 202 -12.13 14.21 -5.81
N ASN A 203 -12.75 13.04 -5.81
CA ASN A 203 -14.03 12.84 -5.11
C ASN A 203 -13.89 13.02 -3.60
N ALA A 204 -12.82 12.52 -2.99
CA ALA A 204 -12.57 12.65 -1.56
C ALA A 204 -12.31 14.11 -1.14
N LEU A 205 -11.60 14.88 -1.97
CA LEU A 205 -11.30 16.30 -1.74
C LEU A 205 -12.50 17.23 -2.06
N GLY A 206 -13.55 16.72 -2.70
CA GLY A 206 -14.74 17.52 -3.06
C GLY A 206 -14.44 18.64 -4.05
N GLU A 207 -14.91 19.85 -3.76
CA GLU A 207 -14.71 21.01 -4.65
C GLU A 207 -13.22 21.39 -4.81
N GLU A 208 -12.40 21.22 -3.77
CA GLU A 208 -10.96 21.49 -3.83
C GLU A 208 -10.22 20.49 -4.76
N GLY A 209 -10.74 19.29 -4.96
CA GLY A 209 -10.21 18.30 -5.90
C GLY A 209 -10.48 18.61 -7.38
N LYS A 210 -11.31 19.63 -7.68
CA LYS A 210 -11.59 20.09 -9.05
C LYS A 210 -10.63 21.17 -9.51
N ARG A 211 -9.93 21.80 -8.60
CA ARG A 211 -8.93 22.84 -8.83
C ARG A 211 -7.56 22.23 -9.08
#